data_c07937fe22c9d616839665d3446d30ba
#
_entry.id   c07937fe22c9d616839665d3446d30ba
#
_cell.length_a   1.000
_cell.length_b   1.000
_cell.length_c   1.000
_cell.angle_alpha   90.00
_cell.angle_beta   90.00
_cell.angle_gamma   90.00
#
_symmetry.space_group_name_H-M   'P 1'
#
loop_
_entity.id
_entity.type
_entity.pdbx_description
1 polymer ?
#
loop_
_entity_poly.entity_id
_entity_poly.type
_entity_poly.pdbx_seq_one_letter_code
_entity_poly.pdbx_strand_id
1 'polypeptide(L)'
;MSLAQPVVAIIGTRNPDHQQERKARFLSYELSHSHNCTISTGAAYGIDEAAMKGALAEKLNVYLPWSSYNREIIPDRAKIVVASERLHPHWYASVTKYHPAANRLKPGVRSLHARNYGILEHADLVIAFPNADGGGGTGQGIRIAEALNIPVMQFNKGAESVLFSCMLSNALLYLDRKKTDAIAA
;
A
#
# COMPACT_ATOMS: atom_id res chain seq x y z
N MET A 1 27.77 -3.33 -0.30
CA MET A 1 26.53 -3.23 0.49
C MET A 1 25.37 -3.02 -0.48
N SER A 2 24.37 -3.90 -0.48
CA SER A 2 23.16 -3.67 -1.29
C SER A 2 22.37 -2.56 -0.63
N LEU A 3 22.15 -1.47 -1.36
CA LEU A 3 21.27 -0.37 -0.91
C LEU A 3 19.89 -0.92 -0.62
N ALA A 4 19.31 -0.55 0.51
CA ALA A 4 17.93 -0.91 0.82
C ALA A 4 17.02 -0.35 -0.29
N GLN A 5 16.22 -1.22 -0.90
CA GLN A 5 15.28 -0.81 -1.93
C GLN A 5 14.13 -0.04 -1.28
N PRO A 6 13.75 1.14 -1.81
CA PRO A 6 12.61 1.86 -1.28
C PRO A 6 11.33 1.01 -1.36
N VAL A 7 10.51 1.11 -0.33
CA VAL A 7 9.22 0.42 -0.25
C VAL A 7 8.10 1.43 -0.49
N VAL A 8 7.27 1.18 -1.49
CA VAL A 8 6.11 2.01 -1.79
C VAL A 8 4.84 1.20 -1.53
N ALA A 9 4.03 1.67 -0.60
CA ALA A 9 2.72 1.08 -0.35
C ALA A 9 1.68 1.64 -1.32
N ILE A 10 0.95 0.77 -2.02
CA ILE A 10 -0.18 1.15 -2.88
C ILE A 10 -1.44 0.55 -2.28
N ILE A 11 -2.36 1.43 -1.87
CA ILE A 11 -3.62 1.06 -1.22
C ILE A 11 -4.80 1.79 -1.85
N GLY A 12 -5.98 1.20 -1.81
CA GLY A 12 -7.13 1.91 -2.36
C GLY A 12 -8.47 1.20 -2.26
N THR A 13 -9.43 1.78 -2.93
CA THR A 13 -10.80 1.29 -3.00
C THR A 13 -10.92 -0.06 -3.70
N ARG A 14 -11.90 -0.84 -3.27
CA ARG A 14 -12.30 -2.09 -3.94
C ARG A 14 -13.13 -1.86 -5.21
N ASN A 15 -13.65 -0.65 -5.36
CA ASN A 15 -14.49 -0.24 -6.51
C ASN A 15 -13.88 0.99 -7.20
N PRO A 16 -12.67 0.89 -7.78
CA PRO A 16 -12.05 1.98 -8.50
C PRO A 16 -12.81 2.30 -9.79
N ASP A 17 -12.69 3.53 -10.26
CA ASP A 17 -12.98 3.80 -11.65
C ASP A 17 -11.82 3.32 -12.55
N HIS A 18 -12.07 3.26 -13.83
CA HIS A 18 -11.09 2.78 -14.82
C HIS A 18 -9.79 3.62 -14.83
N GLN A 19 -9.87 4.91 -14.51
CA GLN A 19 -8.68 5.77 -14.45
C GLN A 19 -7.85 5.49 -13.20
N GLN A 20 -8.47 5.31 -12.04
CA GLN A 20 -7.78 4.93 -10.82
C GLN A 20 -7.07 3.58 -10.97
N GLU A 21 -7.75 2.58 -11.56
CA GLU A 21 -7.18 1.26 -11.82
C GLU A 21 -5.95 1.33 -12.74
N ARG A 22 -6.07 2.06 -13.87
CA ARG A 22 -4.95 2.26 -14.81
C ARG A 22 -3.77 2.98 -14.15
N LYS A 23 -4.03 4.02 -13.35
CA LYS A 23 -2.99 4.77 -12.63
C LYS A 23 -2.28 3.89 -11.61
N ALA A 24 -3.01 3.13 -10.81
CA ALA A 24 -2.44 2.21 -9.82
C ALA A 24 -1.53 1.16 -10.48
N ARG A 25 -2.00 0.55 -11.57
CA ARG A 25 -1.23 -0.42 -12.35
C ARG A 25 0.02 0.21 -12.96
N PHE A 26 -0.09 1.37 -13.58
CA PHE A 26 1.02 2.09 -14.20
C PHE A 26 2.08 2.50 -13.17
N LEU A 27 1.67 3.09 -12.04
CA LEU A 27 2.59 3.47 -10.95
C LEU A 27 3.35 2.27 -10.40
N SER A 28 2.65 1.17 -10.17
CA SER A 28 3.25 -0.06 -9.69
C SER A 28 4.28 -0.62 -10.68
N TYR A 29 3.97 -0.56 -11.98
CA TYR A 29 4.88 -0.93 -13.06
C TYR A 29 6.13 -0.03 -13.04
N GLU A 30 5.98 1.28 -13.16
CA GLU A 30 7.11 2.21 -13.22
C GLU A 30 8.01 2.10 -11.99
N LEU A 31 7.43 2.10 -10.79
CA LEU A 31 8.20 2.04 -9.55
C LEU A 31 8.98 0.74 -9.41
N SER A 32 8.41 -0.40 -9.78
CA SER A 32 9.08 -1.69 -9.62
C SER A 32 10.06 -2.01 -10.75
N HIS A 33 9.76 -1.64 -12.00
CA HIS A 33 10.60 -1.95 -13.17
C HIS A 33 11.71 -0.91 -13.36
N SER A 34 11.35 0.38 -13.34
CA SER A 34 12.25 1.48 -13.73
C SER A 34 13.01 2.07 -12.53
N HIS A 35 12.41 2.06 -11.33
CA HIS A 35 12.95 2.75 -10.15
C HIS A 35 13.42 1.82 -9.04
N ASN A 36 13.43 0.52 -9.27
CA ASN A 36 13.90 -0.51 -8.32
C ASN A 36 13.22 -0.44 -6.93
N CYS A 37 11.93 -0.08 -6.88
CA CYS A 37 11.16 -0.05 -5.65
C CYS A 37 10.50 -1.40 -5.38
N THR A 38 10.33 -1.73 -4.11
CA THR A 38 9.45 -2.81 -3.66
C THR A 38 8.05 -2.26 -3.48
N ILE A 39 7.04 -2.93 -4.03
CA ILE A 39 5.63 -2.56 -3.87
C ILE A 39 5.02 -3.36 -2.72
N SER A 40 4.40 -2.67 -1.78
CA SER A 40 3.63 -3.27 -0.68
C SER A 40 2.15 -3.01 -0.88
N THR A 41 1.33 -4.06 -0.88
CA THR A 41 -0.12 -3.94 -1.06
C THR A 41 -0.86 -5.09 -0.38
N GLY A 42 -2.18 -5.05 -0.38
CA GLY A 42 -3.00 -6.18 0.02
C GLY A 42 -3.32 -7.11 -1.14
N ALA A 43 -4.31 -7.96 -0.94
CA ALA A 43 -4.87 -8.80 -2.00
C ALA A 43 -6.38 -8.56 -2.14
N ALA A 44 -6.87 -7.35 -1.95
CA ALA A 44 -8.26 -7.02 -2.24
C ALA A 44 -8.44 -6.79 -3.74
N TYR A 45 -9.64 -7.07 -4.26
CA TYR A 45 -9.98 -6.66 -5.61
C TYR A 45 -9.93 -5.13 -5.73
N GLY A 46 -9.82 -4.62 -6.95
CA GLY A 46 -9.70 -3.19 -7.23
C GLY A 46 -8.27 -2.68 -7.21
N ILE A 47 -7.95 -1.69 -6.41
CA ILE A 47 -6.63 -1.04 -6.44
C ILE A 47 -5.49 -1.98 -6.04
N ASP A 48 -5.66 -2.81 -5.00
CA ASP A 48 -4.61 -3.76 -4.60
C ASP A 48 -4.31 -4.74 -5.75
N GLU A 49 -5.36 -5.27 -6.40
CA GLU A 49 -5.22 -6.15 -7.58
C GLU A 49 -4.54 -5.43 -8.76
N ALA A 50 -4.92 -4.19 -9.04
CA ALA A 50 -4.30 -3.39 -10.10
C ALA A 50 -2.81 -3.15 -9.82
N ALA A 51 -2.44 -2.87 -8.57
CA ALA A 51 -1.05 -2.73 -8.15
C ALA A 51 -0.27 -4.04 -8.33
N MET A 52 -0.85 -5.18 -7.94
CA MET A 52 -0.22 -6.50 -8.15
C MET A 52 0.00 -6.82 -9.64
N LYS A 53 -0.97 -6.48 -10.50
CA LYS A 53 -0.86 -6.68 -11.96
C LYS A 53 0.21 -5.80 -12.62
N GLY A 54 0.59 -4.69 -12.01
CA GLY A 54 1.63 -3.80 -12.51
C GLY A 54 3.03 -4.15 -12.02
N ALA A 55 3.17 -4.63 -10.81
CA ALA A 55 4.46 -4.87 -10.17
C ALA A 55 5.24 -6.04 -10.76
N LEU A 56 6.57 -5.97 -10.68
CA LEU A 56 7.41 -7.16 -10.78
C LEU A 56 7.12 -8.07 -9.58
N ALA A 57 6.83 -9.35 -9.86
CA ALA A 57 6.40 -10.29 -8.83
C ALA A 57 7.46 -10.46 -7.70
N GLU A 58 8.73 -10.48 -8.03
CA GLU A 58 9.84 -10.57 -7.09
C GLU A 58 10.09 -9.29 -6.26
N LYS A 59 9.48 -8.19 -6.64
CA LYS A 59 9.48 -6.92 -5.90
C LYS A 59 8.12 -6.59 -5.29
N LEU A 60 7.30 -7.60 -5.07
CA LEU A 60 5.94 -7.45 -4.56
C LEU A 60 5.81 -8.12 -3.19
N ASN A 61 5.47 -7.33 -2.18
CA ASN A 61 5.07 -7.79 -0.86
C ASN A 61 3.54 -7.73 -0.76
N VAL A 62 2.90 -8.86 -0.56
CA VAL A 62 1.44 -8.97 -0.42
C VAL A 62 1.06 -9.36 1.00
N TYR A 63 0.28 -8.51 1.64
CA TYR A 63 -0.15 -8.69 3.02
C TYR A 63 -1.57 -9.23 3.07
N LEU A 64 -1.77 -10.36 3.71
CA LEU A 64 -3.05 -11.06 3.79
C LEU A 64 -3.62 -11.02 5.21
N PRO A 65 -4.95 -10.90 5.36
CA PRO A 65 -5.60 -11.02 6.67
C PRO A 65 -5.64 -12.45 7.20
N TRP A 66 -5.64 -13.45 6.30
CA TRP A 66 -5.49 -14.90 6.56
C TRP A 66 -4.94 -15.59 5.31
N SER A 67 -4.43 -16.80 5.45
CA SER A 67 -3.63 -17.49 4.42
C SER A 67 -4.36 -17.79 3.11
N SER A 68 -5.67 -17.98 3.12
CA SER A 68 -6.48 -18.31 1.91
C SER A 68 -7.11 -17.07 1.24
N TYR A 69 -6.87 -15.86 1.75
CA TYR A 69 -7.53 -14.66 1.24
C TYR A 69 -7.09 -14.32 -0.19
N ASN A 70 -8.00 -14.43 -1.15
CA ASN A 70 -7.82 -14.09 -2.59
C ASN A 70 -6.48 -14.58 -3.17
N ARG A 71 -6.08 -15.81 -2.81
CA ARG A 71 -4.79 -16.39 -3.24
C ARG A 71 -4.66 -16.51 -4.76
N GLU A 72 -5.77 -16.69 -5.44
CA GLU A 72 -5.89 -16.89 -6.88
C GLU A 72 -5.44 -15.69 -7.72
N ILE A 73 -5.44 -14.47 -7.14
CA ILE A 73 -5.01 -13.26 -7.84
C ILE A 73 -3.56 -12.85 -7.54
N ILE A 74 -2.86 -13.58 -6.68
CA ILE A 74 -1.49 -13.23 -6.25
C ILE A 74 -0.46 -13.89 -7.15
N PRO A 75 0.49 -13.14 -7.73
CA PRO A 75 1.57 -13.69 -8.54
C PRO A 75 2.45 -14.69 -7.74
N ASP A 76 2.87 -15.79 -8.39
CA ASP A 76 3.59 -16.90 -7.73
C ASP A 76 4.89 -16.50 -7.02
N ARG A 77 5.61 -15.49 -7.52
CA ARG A 77 6.89 -15.05 -6.95
C ARG A 77 6.77 -13.93 -5.93
N ALA A 78 5.54 -13.47 -5.64
CA ALA A 78 5.32 -12.42 -4.66
C ALA A 78 5.63 -12.93 -3.24
N LYS A 79 6.25 -12.08 -2.44
CA LYS A 79 6.44 -12.35 -1.01
C LYS A 79 5.12 -12.15 -0.27
N ILE A 80 4.67 -13.18 0.42
CA ILE A 80 3.40 -13.17 1.14
C ILE A 80 3.65 -13.08 2.65
N VAL A 81 2.95 -12.14 3.29
CA VAL A 81 2.94 -11.95 4.74
C VAL A 81 1.51 -12.08 5.24
N VAL A 82 1.27 -13.00 6.16
CA VAL A 82 -0.07 -13.22 6.73
C VAL A 82 -0.17 -12.58 8.10
N ALA A 83 -1.20 -11.76 8.30
CA ALA A 83 -1.47 -11.15 9.59
C ALA A 83 -1.75 -12.23 10.65
N SER A 84 -1.08 -12.14 11.77
CA SER A 84 -1.24 -13.04 12.90
C SER A 84 -1.11 -12.25 14.19
N GLU A 85 -2.10 -12.29 15.06
CA GLU A 85 -2.07 -11.57 16.33
C GLU A 85 -0.90 -12.03 17.22
N ARG A 86 -0.53 -13.31 17.13
CA ARG A 86 0.61 -13.89 17.85
C ARG A 86 1.96 -13.37 17.32
N LEU A 87 2.11 -13.23 15.99
CA LEU A 87 3.38 -12.80 15.35
C LEU A 87 3.49 -11.28 15.23
N HIS A 88 2.36 -10.60 15.08
CA HIS A 88 2.29 -9.16 14.82
C HIS A 88 1.29 -8.49 15.79
N PRO A 89 1.47 -8.58 17.12
CA PRO A 89 0.51 -8.05 18.10
C PRO A 89 0.31 -6.54 17.94
N HIS A 90 1.33 -5.79 17.52
CA HIS A 90 1.26 -4.36 17.26
C HIS A 90 0.35 -3.99 16.07
N TRP A 91 0.22 -4.87 15.04
CA TRP A 91 -0.74 -4.65 13.97
C TRP A 91 -2.18 -4.67 14.48
N TYR A 92 -2.47 -5.61 15.39
CA TYR A 92 -3.81 -5.72 15.99
C TYR A 92 -4.08 -4.60 16.99
N ALA A 93 -3.07 -4.14 17.72
CA ALA A 93 -3.17 -2.96 18.59
C ALA A 93 -3.46 -1.68 17.77
N SER A 94 -2.88 -1.56 16.56
CA SER A 94 -3.12 -0.44 15.65
C SER A 94 -4.60 -0.30 15.25
N VAL A 95 -5.34 -1.39 15.17
CA VAL A 95 -6.78 -1.35 14.83
C VAL A 95 -7.54 -0.56 15.89
N THR A 96 -7.26 -0.80 17.17
CA THR A 96 -7.88 -0.05 18.25
C THR A 96 -7.52 1.44 18.22
N LYS A 97 -6.31 1.76 17.81
CA LYS A 97 -5.81 3.14 17.77
C LYS A 97 -6.36 3.94 16.57
N TYR A 98 -6.48 3.29 15.39
CA TYR A 98 -6.74 4.01 14.14
C TYR A 98 -8.10 3.72 13.49
N HIS A 99 -8.90 2.80 14.04
CA HIS A 99 -10.23 2.50 13.53
C HIS A 99 -11.33 2.99 14.48
N PRO A 100 -12.23 3.89 14.04
CA PRO A 100 -13.21 4.53 14.96
C PRO A 100 -14.20 3.56 15.61
N ALA A 101 -14.42 2.39 15.00
CA ALA A 101 -15.35 1.37 15.50
C ALA A 101 -14.63 0.05 15.85
N ALA A 102 -13.37 0.10 16.31
CA ALA A 102 -12.54 -1.09 16.56
C ALA A 102 -13.22 -2.15 17.41
N ASN A 103 -13.93 -1.74 18.47
CA ASN A 103 -14.60 -2.63 19.42
C ASN A 103 -15.84 -3.35 18.86
N ARG A 104 -16.32 -2.96 17.67
CA ARG A 104 -17.48 -3.55 17.00
C ARG A 104 -17.10 -4.44 15.82
N LEU A 105 -15.81 -4.58 15.54
CA LEU A 105 -15.32 -5.35 14.40
C LEU A 105 -15.39 -6.85 14.69
N LYS A 106 -15.95 -7.61 13.74
CA LYS A 106 -15.85 -9.07 13.74
C LYS A 106 -14.38 -9.50 13.57
N PRO A 107 -13.94 -10.67 14.07
CA PRO A 107 -12.53 -11.10 14.02
C PRO A 107 -11.89 -11.01 12.61
N GLY A 108 -12.56 -11.48 11.57
CA GLY A 108 -12.05 -11.40 10.20
C GLY A 108 -11.89 -9.96 9.68
N VAL A 109 -12.83 -9.07 10.03
CA VAL A 109 -12.72 -7.64 9.69
C VAL A 109 -11.57 -6.99 10.46
N ARG A 110 -11.39 -7.37 11.74
CA ARG A 110 -10.24 -6.92 12.54
C ARG A 110 -8.91 -7.32 11.91
N SER A 111 -8.79 -8.56 11.41
CA SER A 111 -7.59 -9.02 10.68
C SER A 111 -7.36 -8.25 9.38
N LEU A 112 -8.42 -7.92 8.63
CA LEU A 112 -8.33 -7.04 7.44
C LEU A 112 -7.75 -5.66 7.79
N HIS A 113 -8.15 -5.09 8.91
CA HIS A 113 -7.64 -3.80 9.37
C HIS A 113 -6.23 -3.90 9.99
N ALA A 114 -5.91 -4.99 10.68
CA ALA A 114 -4.57 -5.23 11.23
C ALA A 114 -3.53 -5.34 10.12
N ARG A 115 -3.82 -6.09 9.04
CA ARG A 115 -2.89 -6.24 7.93
C ARG A 115 -2.60 -4.91 7.20
N ASN A 116 -3.50 -3.91 7.28
CA ASN A 116 -3.23 -2.60 6.71
C ASN A 116 -2.03 -1.92 7.38
N TYR A 117 -1.83 -2.12 8.68
CA TYR A 117 -0.63 -1.64 9.35
C TYR A 117 0.62 -2.29 8.77
N GLY A 118 0.62 -3.61 8.57
CA GLY A 118 1.75 -4.32 7.97
C GLY A 118 2.12 -3.87 6.56
N ILE A 119 1.14 -3.45 5.73
CA ILE A 119 1.42 -2.87 4.42
C ILE A 119 2.26 -1.60 4.55
N LEU A 120 2.07 -0.83 5.63
CA LEU A 120 2.55 0.54 5.78
C LEU A 120 3.79 0.66 6.66
N GLU A 121 3.99 -0.23 7.63
CA GLU A 121 5.01 -0.06 8.69
C GLU A 121 6.45 0.10 8.19
N HIS A 122 6.74 -0.40 6.99
CA HIS A 122 8.06 -0.29 6.36
C HIS A 122 8.02 0.52 5.06
N ALA A 123 6.94 1.23 4.79
CA ALA A 123 6.83 2.03 3.57
C ALA A 123 7.58 3.36 3.70
N ASP A 124 8.29 3.73 2.65
CA ASP A 124 8.90 5.05 2.50
C ASP A 124 7.92 6.06 1.92
N LEU A 125 6.93 5.60 1.18
CA LEU A 125 5.88 6.39 0.54
C LEU A 125 4.59 5.59 0.47
N VAL A 126 3.45 6.25 0.64
CA VAL A 126 2.12 5.69 0.43
C VAL A 126 1.46 6.35 -0.77
N ILE A 127 0.97 5.55 -1.70
CA ILE A 127 0.12 5.98 -2.81
C ILE A 127 -1.29 5.45 -2.54
N ALA A 128 -2.24 6.36 -2.30
CA ALA A 128 -3.59 6.01 -1.91
C ALA A 128 -4.61 6.42 -2.97
N PHE A 129 -5.55 5.52 -3.24
CA PHE A 129 -6.71 5.75 -4.12
C PHE A 129 -7.99 5.61 -3.28
N PRO A 130 -8.38 6.66 -2.52
CA PRO A 130 -9.52 6.58 -1.63
C PRO A 130 -10.85 6.55 -2.38
N ASN A 131 -11.90 6.08 -1.71
CA ASN A 131 -13.28 6.34 -2.10
C ASN A 131 -13.61 7.83 -2.00
N ALA A 132 -14.69 8.25 -2.63
CA ALA A 132 -15.17 9.63 -2.57
C ALA A 132 -15.48 10.10 -1.13
N ASP A 133 -15.88 9.18 -0.24
CA ASP A 133 -16.20 9.46 1.18
C ASP A 133 -14.94 9.43 2.09
N GLY A 134 -13.75 9.08 1.56
CA GLY A 134 -12.51 8.98 2.32
C GLY A 134 -12.52 7.90 3.43
N GLY A 135 -13.54 7.05 3.48
CA GLY A 135 -13.76 6.06 4.51
C GLY A 135 -13.07 4.70 4.27
N GLY A 136 -13.50 3.72 5.05
CA GLY A 136 -13.10 2.31 4.90
C GLY A 136 -11.64 2.01 5.23
N GLY A 137 -11.13 0.92 4.65
CA GLY A 137 -9.77 0.45 4.87
C GLY A 137 -8.70 1.41 4.35
N THR A 138 -8.96 2.08 3.22
CA THR A 138 -8.05 3.08 2.65
C THR A 138 -7.91 4.29 3.56
N GLY A 139 -9.01 4.83 4.06
CA GLY A 139 -8.99 5.94 5.01
C GLY A 139 -8.28 5.58 6.33
N GLN A 140 -8.42 4.34 6.82
CA GLN A 140 -7.62 3.86 7.94
C GLN A 140 -6.12 3.82 7.59
N GLY A 141 -5.77 3.31 6.41
CA GLY A 141 -4.38 3.27 5.95
C GLY A 141 -3.74 4.66 5.88
N ILE A 142 -4.46 5.65 5.37
CA ILE A 142 -3.99 7.05 5.34
C ILE A 142 -3.70 7.55 6.76
N ARG A 143 -4.61 7.36 7.73
CA ARG A 143 -4.39 7.76 9.13
C ARG A 143 -3.19 7.05 9.78
N ILE A 144 -2.95 5.78 9.43
CA ILE A 144 -1.78 5.04 9.91
C ILE A 144 -0.51 5.66 9.33
N ALA A 145 -0.47 5.94 8.02
CA ALA A 145 0.68 6.53 7.36
C ALA A 145 1.03 7.92 7.95
N GLU A 146 0.02 8.77 8.13
CA GLU A 146 0.18 10.08 8.78
C GLU A 146 0.76 9.96 10.20
N ALA A 147 0.24 9.02 11.00
CA ALA A 147 0.73 8.78 12.36
C ALA A 147 2.15 8.18 12.42
N LEU A 148 2.60 7.52 11.35
CA LEU A 148 3.96 7.03 11.18
C LEU A 148 4.89 8.05 10.48
N ASN A 149 4.39 9.26 10.19
CA ASN A 149 5.10 10.29 9.40
C ASN A 149 5.57 9.80 8.02
N ILE A 150 4.81 8.92 7.40
CA ILE A 150 5.06 8.44 6.04
C ILE A 150 4.33 9.36 5.06
N PRO A 151 5.00 9.93 4.06
CA PRO A 151 4.36 10.77 3.04
C PRO A 151 3.24 10.02 2.32
N VAL A 152 2.11 10.70 2.10
CA VAL A 152 0.94 10.13 1.42
C VAL A 152 0.61 10.95 0.17
N MET A 153 0.57 10.27 -0.98
CA MET A 153 0.05 10.84 -2.23
C MET A 153 -1.33 10.27 -2.48
N GLN A 154 -2.33 11.14 -2.61
CA GLN A 154 -3.72 10.73 -2.80
C GLN A 154 -4.20 11.03 -4.23
N PHE A 155 -4.73 10.01 -4.89
CA PHE A 155 -5.37 10.11 -6.20
C PHE A 155 -6.88 9.96 -6.07
N ASN A 156 -7.55 11.07 -5.89
CA ASN A 156 -9.01 11.12 -5.81
C ASN A 156 -9.62 10.78 -7.18
N LYS A 157 -10.87 10.31 -7.16
CA LYS A 157 -11.66 10.05 -8.35
C LYS A 157 -11.76 11.32 -9.20
N GLY A 158 -11.49 11.21 -10.51
CA GLY A 158 -11.51 12.35 -11.43
C GLY A 158 -10.26 13.25 -11.42
N ALA A 159 -9.19 12.89 -10.70
CA ALA A 159 -7.94 13.65 -10.73
C ALA A 159 -7.34 13.72 -12.14
N GLU A 160 -7.01 14.94 -12.59
CA GLU A 160 -6.54 15.21 -13.95
C GLU A 160 -5.14 14.60 -14.25
N SER A 161 -4.87 14.34 -15.53
CA SER A 161 -3.62 13.71 -15.98
C SER A 161 -2.37 14.57 -15.75
N VAL A 162 -2.49 15.89 -15.79
CA VAL A 162 -1.37 16.81 -15.54
C VAL A 162 -0.92 16.73 -14.08
N LEU A 163 -1.87 16.69 -13.15
CA LEU A 163 -1.58 16.51 -11.72
C LEU A 163 -0.89 15.16 -11.46
N PHE A 164 -1.29 14.12 -12.18
CA PHE A 164 -0.68 12.80 -12.07
C PHE A 164 0.82 12.81 -12.41
N SER A 165 1.23 13.43 -13.52
CA SER A 165 2.63 13.50 -13.92
C SER A 165 3.49 14.29 -12.91
N CYS A 166 2.97 15.40 -12.41
CA CYS A 166 3.65 16.17 -11.36
C CYS A 166 3.81 15.37 -10.06
N MET A 167 2.78 14.66 -9.65
CA MET A 167 2.82 13.83 -8.46
C MET A 167 3.82 12.68 -8.61
N LEU A 168 3.85 11.99 -9.75
CA LEU A 168 4.84 10.94 -10.02
C LEU A 168 6.27 11.51 -9.95
N SER A 169 6.54 12.65 -10.59
CA SER A 169 7.86 13.29 -10.54
C SER A 169 8.28 13.62 -9.10
N ASN A 170 7.36 14.17 -8.30
CA ASN A 170 7.63 14.47 -6.88
C ASN A 170 7.89 13.20 -6.05
N ALA A 171 7.14 12.12 -6.32
CA ALA A 171 7.39 10.83 -5.67
C ALA A 171 8.79 10.30 -5.97
N LEU A 172 9.19 10.33 -7.23
CA LEU A 172 10.50 9.85 -7.66
C LEU A 172 11.64 10.67 -7.06
N LEU A 173 11.52 12.01 -7.07
CA LEU A 173 12.49 12.90 -6.42
C LEU A 173 12.61 12.62 -4.92
N TYR A 174 11.51 12.36 -4.23
CA TYR A 174 11.52 12.00 -2.81
C TYR A 174 12.24 10.68 -2.57
N LEU A 175 11.91 9.63 -3.34
CA LEU A 175 12.51 8.31 -3.20
C LEU A 175 14.01 8.31 -3.54
N ASP A 176 14.44 9.10 -4.52
CA ASP A 176 15.86 9.24 -4.86
C ASP A 176 16.66 9.96 -3.76
N ARG A 177 16.09 11.00 -3.12
CA ARG A 177 16.69 11.62 -1.92
C ARG A 177 16.85 10.61 -0.79
N LYS A 178 15.81 9.83 -0.51
CA LYS A 178 15.87 8.76 0.51
C LYS A 178 17.00 7.76 0.26
N LYS A 179 17.22 7.36 -1.00
CA LYS A 179 18.35 6.48 -1.37
C LYS A 179 19.69 7.14 -1.09
N THR A 180 19.84 8.44 -1.41
CA THR A 180 21.06 9.20 -1.20
C THR A 180 21.37 9.37 0.28
N ASP A 181 20.38 9.70 1.10
CA ASP A 181 20.52 9.87 2.55
C ASP A 181 20.94 8.55 3.23
N ALA A 182 20.39 7.41 2.77
CA ALA A 182 20.74 6.08 3.25
C ALA A 182 22.19 5.64 2.87
N ILE A 183 22.81 6.28 1.86
CA ILE A 183 24.22 6.06 1.48
C ILE A 183 25.16 6.89 2.37
N ALA A 184 24.69 8.06 2.81
CA ALA A 184 25.49 9.03 3.55
C ALA A 184 25.52 8.75 5.07
N ALA A 185 24.64 7.88 5.57
CA ALA A 185 24.52 7.47 6.98
C ALA A 185 25.27 6.16 7.27
#